data_d98051c3dc5a2352277503facd49c3f6
#
_entry.id   d98051c3dc5a2352277503facd49c3f6
#
_cell.length_a   1.000
_cell.length_b   1.000
_cell.length_c   1.000
_cell.angle_alpha   90.00
_cell.angle_beta   90.00
_cell.angle_gamma   90.00
#
_symmetry.space_group_name_H-M   'P 1'
#
loop_
_entity.id
_entity.type
_entity.pdbx_description
1 polymer ?
#
loop_
_entity_poly.entity_id
_entity_poly.type
_entity_poly.pdbx_seq_one_letter_code
_entity_poly.pdbx_strand_id
1 'polypeptide(L)'
;MLKNDDYVYDMRDDDYYPQHLVQKVVDELRKFDELLDAGERDQQKIQARADEVTKNINTLADEFDEADSEIETVARESIAETFYLILKEYGLEEDFDIEGLIAERDW
;
A
#
# COMPACT_ATOMS: atom_id res chain seq x y z
N MET A 1 12.09 6.30 5.66
CA MET A 1 10.95 6.15 4.73
C MET A 1 11.45 5.77 3.34
N LEU A 2 10.62 5.08 2.57
CA LEU A 2 10.96 4.76 1.19
C LEU A 2 11.11 6.03 0.35
N LYS A 3 11.90 5.93 -0.73
CA LYS A 3 11.94 6.99 -1.74
C LYS A 3 10.60 7.02 -2.48
N ASN A 4 10.22 8.19 -2.97
CA ASN A 4 8.94 8.37 -3.64
C ASN A 4 8.70 7.36 -4.78
N ASP A 5 9.74 7.03 -5.55
CA ASP A 5 9.65 6.11 -6.68
C ASP A 5 9.51 4.64 -6.29
N ASP A 6 9.74 4.30 -5.02
CA ASP A 6 9.65 2.92 -4.53
C ASP A 6 8.23 2.52 -4.12
N TYR A 7 7.31 3.48 -4.01
CA TYR A 7 5.91 3.18 -3.74
C TYR A 7 5.21 2.79 -5.05
N VAL A 8 4.71 1.57 -5.09
CA VAL A 8 3.97 1.01 -6.24
C VAL A 8 4.61 1.32 -7.59
N TYR A 9 5.89 1.00 -7.71
CA TYR A 9 6.69 1.28 -8.91
C TYR A 9 6.01 0.81 -10.20
N ASP A 10 5.47 -0.42 -10.20
CA ASP A 10 4.85 -1.00 -11.39
C ASP A 10 3.61 -0.23 -11.84
N MET A 11 2.87 0.35 -10.90
CA MET A 11 1.70 1.18 -11.22
C MET A 11 2.12 2.54 -11.77
N ARG A 12 3.21 3.11 -11.24
CA ARG A 12 3.70 4.41 -11.69
C ARG A 12 4.23 4.37 -13.11
N ASP A 13 4.79 3.24 -13.51
CA ASP A 13 5.44 3.08 -14.81
C ASP A 13 4.49 2.54 -15.89
N ASP A 14 3.20 2.40 -15.59
CA ASP A 14 2.22 1.82 -16.49
C ASP A 14 1.09 2.82 -16.77
N ASP A 15 0.93 3.18 -18.06
CA ASP A 15 -0.09 4.12 -18.51
C ASP A 15 -1.54 3.61 -18.33
N TYR A 16 -1.71 2.30 -18.08
CA TYR A 16 -3.01 1.72 -17.80
C TYR A 16 -3.66 2.35 -16.56
N TYR A 17 -2.83 2.78 -15.60
CA TYR A 17 -3.32 3.34 -14.35
C TYR A 17 -3.32 4.87 -14.40
N PRO A 18 -4.48 5.52 -14.09
CA PRO A 18 -4.50 6.99 -13.99
C PRO A 18 -3.53 7.48 -12.91
N GLN A 19 -2.57 8.30 -13.30
CA GLN A 19 -1.49 8.69 -12.38
C GLN A 19 -1.96 9.49 -11.18
N HIS A 20 -3.05 10.26 -11.31
CA HIS A 20 -3.61 10.98 -10.16
C HIS A 20 -4.19 10.01 -9.11
N LEU A 21 -4.69 8.85 -9.53
CA LEU A 21 -5.19 7.81 -8.61
C LEU A 21 -4.03 7.02 -8.02
N VAL A 22 -2.98 6.75 -8.82
CA VAL A 22 -1.76 6.11 -8.32
C VAL A 22 -1.16 6.96 -7.19
N GLN A 23 -1.15 8.29 -7.36
CA GLN A 23 -0.65 9.18 -6.31
C GLN A 23 -1.48 9.05 -5.01
N LYS A 24 -2.80 8.87 -5.12
CA LYS A 24 -3.64 8.65 -3.94
C LYS A 24 -3.28 7.34 -3.23
N VAL A 25 -2.97 6.27 -3.98
CA VAL A 25 -2.49 5.02 -3.40
C VAL A 25 -1.17 5.24 -2.67
N VAL A 26 -0.25 5.98 -3.27
CA VAL A 26 1.03 6.32 -2.64
C VAL A 26 0.80 7.07 -1.33
N ASP A 27 -0.11 8.05 -1.34
CA ASP A 27 -0.40 8.84 -0.15
C ASP A 27 -0.92 7.97 0.99
N GLU A 28 -1.74 6.95 0.67
CA GLU A 28 -2.21 6.00 1.68
C GLU A 28 -1.06 5.15 2.23
N LEU A 29 -0.22 4.60 1.35
CA LEU A 29 0.91 3.78 1.77
C LEU A 29 1.91 4.56 2.61
N ARG A 30 2.07 5.86 2.34
CA ARG A 30 2.91 6.73 3.17
C ARG A 30 2.43 6.84 4.61
N LYS A 31 1.13 6.77 4.85
CA LYS A 31 0.60 6.79 6.22
C LYS A 31 1.12 5.61 7.03
N PHE A 32 1.23 4.45 6.39
CA PHE A 32 1.80 3.27 7.03
C PHE A 32 3.30 3.48 7.29
N ASP A 33 4.03 3.97 6.30
CA ASP A 33 5.45 4.24 6.40
C ASP A 33 5.75 5.28 7.50
N GLU A 34 4.97 6.37 7.53
CA GLU A 34 5.11 7.43 8.54
C GLU A 34 4.94 6.91 9.97
N LEU A 35 4.01 5.98 10.18
CA LEU A 35 3.79 5.39 11.49
C LEU A 35 5.06 4.68 11.97
N LEU A 36 5.68 3.89 11.09
CA LEU A 36 6.91 3.17 11.41
C LEU A 36 8.10 4.11 11.55
N ASP A 37 8.15 5.15 10.72
CA ASP A 37 9.21 6.16 10.78
C ASP A 37 9.15 6.94 12.10
N ALA A 38 7.96 7.12 12.65
CA ALA A 38 7.76 7.76 13.95
C ALA A 38 8.14 6.85 15.12
N GLY A 39 8.49 5.59 14.86
CA GLY A 39 8.98 4.67 15.89
C GLY A 39 7.94 3.70 16.44
N GLU A 40 6.73 3.64 15.86
CA GLU A 40 5.72 2.69 16.32
C GLU A 40 6.19 1.25 16.12
N ARG A 41 6.10 0.42 17.18
CA ARG A 41 6.52 -1.00 17.11
C ARG A 41 5.49 -1.95 17.73
N ASP A 42 4.37 -1.45 18.25
CA ASP A 42 3.28 -2.29 18.73
C ASP A 42 2.61 -2.96 17.53
N GLN A 43 2.62 -4.30 17.49
CA GLN A 43 2.08 -5.06 16.35
C GLN A 43 0.60 -4.79 16.12
N GLN A 44 -0.18 -4.61 17.18
CA GLN A 44 -1.61 -4.31 17.04
C GLN A 44 -1.85 -2.93 16.42
N LYS A 45 -1.04 -1.95 16.79
CA LYS A 45 -1.16 -0.60 16.21
C LYS A 45 -0.70 -0.56 14.75
N ILE A 46 0.35 -1.31 14.44
CA ILE A 46 0.84 -1.44 13.05
C ILE A 46 -0.23 -2.12 12.19
N GLN A 47 -0.83 -3.21 12.68
CA GLN A 47 -1.89 -3.90 11.95
C GLN A 47 -3.11 -2.99 11.76
N ALA A 48 -3.50 -2.25 12.80
CA ALA A 48 -4.63 -1.33 12.71
C ALA A 48 -4.41 -0.25 11.64
N ARG A 49 -3.19 0.27 11.51
CA ARG A 49 -2.87 1.24 10.47
C ARG A 49 -2.89 0.58 9.08
N ALA A 50 -2.38 -0.65 8.96
CA ALA A 50 -2.44 -1.39 7.71
C ALA A 50 -3.89 -1.63 7.28
N ASP A 51 -4.77 -1.99 8.23
CA ASP A 51 -6.20 -2.17 7.97
C ASP A 51 -6.84 -0.88 7.46
N GLU A 52 -6.55 0.25 8.10
CA GLU A 52 -7.05 1.56 7.69
C GLU A 52 -6.60 1.91 6.27
N VAL A 53 -5.31 1.76 5.99
CA VAL A 53 -4.75 2.05 4.66
C VAL A 53 -5.37 1.13 3.61
N THR A 54 -5.50 -0.16 3.92
CA THR A 54 -6.09 -1.13 3.00
C THR A 54 -7.54 -0.80 2.69
N LYS A 55 -8.33 -0.45 3.70
CA LYS A 55 -9.74 -0.04 3.50
C LYS A 55 -9.86 1.23 2.67
N ASN A 56 -8.94 2.18 2.85
CA ASN A 56 -8.93 3.39 2.04
C ASN A 56 -8.57 3.06 0.58
N ILE A 57 -7.70 2.09 0.35
CA ILE A 57 -7.38 1.62 -1.00
C ILE A 57 -8.60 0.90 -1.61
N ASN A 58 -9.41 0.19 -0.80
CA ASN A 58 -10.66 -0.38 -1.29
C ASN A 58 -11.56 0.70 -1.91
N THR A 59 -11.66 1.85 -1.25
CA THR A 59 -12.42 3.00 -1.78
C THR A 59 -11.79 3.52 -3.08
N LEU A 60 -10.46 3.58 -3.15
CA LEU A 60 -9.76 4.00 -4.36
C LEU A 60 -9.99 3.02 -5.51
N ALA A 61 -10.15 1.72 -5.22
CA ALA A 61 -10.45 0.73 -6.27
C ALA A 61 -11.71 1.09 -7.04
N ASP A 62 -12.73 1.63 -6.35
CA ASP A 62 -13.95 2.10 -7.01
C ASP A 62 -13.65 3.29 -7.93
N GLU A 63 -12.75 4.18 -7.55
CA GLU A 63 -12.35 5.30 -8.40
C GLU A 63 -11.57 4.83 -9.64
N PHE A 64 -10.76 3.78 -9.50
CA PHE A 64 -10.08 3.17 -10.66
C PHE A 64 -11.12 2.60 -11.64
N ASP A 65 -12.13 1.88 -11.13
CA ASP A 65 -13.19 1.33 -11.97
C ASP A 65 -13.94 2.44 -12.75
N GLU A 66 -14.24 3.55 -12.10
CA GLU A 66 -14.89 4.69 -12.72
C GLU A 66 -14.06 5.33 -13.83
N ALA A 67 -12.73 5.17 -13.76
CA ALA A 67 -11.79 5.70 -14.75
C ALA A 67 -11.41 4.65 -15.80
N ASP A 68 -12.18 3.59 -15.94
CA ASP A 68 -11.92 2.47 -16.87
C ASP A 68 -10.59 1.77 -16.60
N SER A 69 -10.17 1.74 -15.36
CA SER A 69 -9.00 1.00 -14.89
C SER A 69 -9.43 0.07 -13.77
N GLU A 70 -8.51 -0.68 -13.17
CA GLU A 70 -8.82 -1.50 -12.00
C GLU A 70 -7.55 -1.87 -11.24
N ILE A 71 -7.72 -2.17 -9.96
CA ILE A 71 -6.64 -2.76 -9.16
C ILE A 71 -6.70 -4.28 -9.40
N GLU A 72 -6.00 -4.72 -10.44
CA GLU A 72 -5.93 -6.13 -10.84
C GLU A 72 -4.62 -6.76 -10.31
N THR A 73 -4.24 -7.93 -10.83
CA THR A 73 -3.11 -8.71 -10.29
C THR A 73 -1.81 -7.91 -10.16
N VAL A 74 -1.42 -7.17 -11.19
CA VAL A 74 -0.16 -6.40 -11.17
C VAL A 74 -0.22 -5.32 -10.10
N ALA A 75 -1.32 -4.58 -10.02
CA ALA A 75 -1.48 -3.53 -9.02
C ALA A 75 -1.52 -4.11 -7.61
N ARG A 76 -2.24 -5.21 -7.41
CA ARG A 76 -2.31 -5.88 -6.11
C ARG A 76 -0.92 -6.31 -5.64
N GLU A 77 -0.15 -6.93 -6.53
CA GLU A 77 1.21 -7.36 -6.21
C GLU A 77 2.11 -6.17 -5.90
N SER A 78 1.97 -5.08 -6.64
CA SER A 78 2.75 -3.86 -6.41
C SER A 78 2.46 -3.24 -5.06
N ILE A 79 1.18 -3.19 -4.66
CA ILE A 79 0.78 -2.69 -3.34
C ILE A 79 1.34 -3.60 -2.23
N ALA A 80 1.19 -4.92 -2.38
CA ALA A 80 1.71 -5.88 -1.40
C ALA A 80 3.22 -5.76 -1.28
N GLU A 81 3.93 -5.65 -2.38
CA GLU A 81 5.38 -5.47 -2.37
C GLU A 81 5.78 -4.17 -1.67
N THR A 82 5.03 -3.10 -1.87
CA THR A 82 5.32 -1.82 -1.21
C THR A 82 5.20 -1.96 0.30
N PHE A 83 4.16 -2.63 0.80
CA PHE A 83 4.06 -2.94 2.23
C PHE A 83 5.28 -3.71 2.72
N TYR A 84 5.72 -4.71 1.96
CA TYR A 84 6.89 -5.50 2.31
C TYR A 84 8.15 -4.63 2.37
N LEU A 85 8.37 -3.77 1.37
CA LEU A 85 9.52 -2.89 1.33
C LEU A 85 9.54 -1.91 2.51
N ILE A 86 8.37 -1.40 2.89
CA ILE A 86 8.26 -0.54 4.06
C ILE A 86 8.67 -1.30 5.32
N LEU A 87 8.14 -2.50 5.52
CA LEU A 87 8.50 -3.32 6.68
C LEU A 87 10.00 -3.62 6.70
N LYS A 88 10.56 -3.94 5.54
CA LYS A 88 11.98 -4.26 5.41
C LYS A 88 12.87 -3.08 5.80
N GLU A 89 12.45 -1.87 5.47
CA GLU A 89 13.20 -0.65 5.80
C GLU A 89 13.44 -0.53 7.32
N TYR A 90 12.52 -1.06 8.13
CA TYR A 90 12.57 -0.99 9.60
C TYR A 90 12.91 -2.33 10.25
N GLY A 91 13.27 -3.34 9.44
CA GLY A 91 13.64 -4.66 9.96
C GLY A 91 12.47 -5.47 10.49
N LEU A 92 11.27 -5.22 10.01
CA LEU A 92 10.04 -5.84 10.49
C LEU A 92 9.43 -6.86 9.51
N GLU A 93 10.10 -7.17 8.42
CA GLU A 93 9.55 -8.03 7.35
C GLU A 93 9.24 -9.45 7.80
N GLU A 94 9.90 -9.93 8.87
CA GLU A 94 9.63 -11.27 9.40
C GLU A 94 8.56 -11.28 10.50
N ASP A 95 8.17 -10.11 11.00
CA ASP A 95 7.19 -9.98 12.07
C ASP A 95 5.76 -9.99 11.56
N PHE A 96 5.56 -9.84 10.26
CA PHE A 96 4.22 -9.77 9.63
C PHE A 96 4.16 -10.63 8.39
N ASP A 97 3.03 -11.30 8.20
CA ASP A 97 2.67 -11.96 6.97
C ASP A 97 1.91 -10.95 6.10
N ILE A 98 2.36 -10.71 4.89
CA ILE A 98 1.75 -9.70 4.00
C ILE A 98 0.27 -9.99 3.74
N GLU A 99 -0.09 -11.26 3.52
CA GLU A 99 -1.50 -11.62 3.30
C GLU A 99 -2.38 -11.25 4.50
N GLY A 100 -1.87 -11.47 5.72
CA GLY A 100 -2.56 -11.06 6.93
C GLY A 100 -2.60 -9.55 7.10
N LEU A 101 -1.52 -8.88 6.71
CA LEU A 101 -1.40 -7.42 6.84
C LEU A 101 -2.45 -6.70 5.99
N ILE A 102 -2.75 -7.22 4.80
CA ILE A 102 -3.71 -6.62 3.86
C ILE A 102 -5.00 -7.44 3.76
N ALA A 103 -5.34 -8.18 4.82
CA ALA A 103 -6.52 -9.06 4.81
C ALA A 103 -7.84 -8.33 4.58
N GLU A 104 -7.91 -7.04 4.88
CA GLU A 104 -9.11 -6.23 4.70
C GLU A 104 -9.35 -5.79 3.26
N ARG A 105 -8.48 -6.17 2.31
CA ARG A 105 -8.64 -5.78 0.91
C ARG A 105 -9.82 -6.49 0.25
N ASP A 106 -10.45 -5.79 -0.69
CA ASP A 106 -11.49 -6.36 -1.55
C ASP A 106 -11.13 -6.27 -3.05
N TRP A 107 -9.87 -6.05 -3.32
CA TRP A 107 -9.31 -5.99 -4.68
C TRP A 107 -8.32 -7.10 -4.97
#